data_7c71a12e6005254c89a6f167750bcb6c
#
_entry.id   7c71a12e6005254c89a6f167750bcb6c
#
_cell.length_a   1.000
_cell.length_b   1.000
_cell.length_c   1.000
_cell.angle_alpha   90.00
_cell.angle_beta   90.00
_cell.angle_gamma   90.00
#
_symmetry.space_group_name_H-M   'P 1'
#
loop_
_entity.id
_entity.type
_entity.pdbx_description
1 polymer ?
#
loop_
_entity_poly.entity_id
_entity_poly.type
_entity_poly.pdbx_seq_one_letter_code
_entity_poly.pdbx_strand_id
1 'polypeptide(L)'
;MAETIQQGECIEKIMNAFAKIGHELTNKQAEQFFQYYEMLVETNKVMNLTAITEFDEVLQKHFVDSVLKSEIFIKEDMKTLIDVGTGAGFPGVPLKIMYPQLNVTLLDSLNKRLNFLNQVIEKLGLENIATVHYRAEDGARKAELREQFDCVVSRAVANMSTLCEYCLPYAKVGGCFVAYKSGNAEEEIDKAKKAVHLLGGVKENAIYFDLPDSDIGRSLVIVKKKEPTSKKYPRKAGLPSK
;
A
#
# COMPACT_ATOMS: atom_id res chain seq x y z
N MET A 1 -2.27 22.61 -27.01
CA MET A 1 -0.95 22.21 -27.61
C MET A 1 0.15 22.15 -26.54
N ALA A 2 0.41 23.20 -25.75
CA ALA A 2 1.41 23.14 -24.67
C ALA A 2 1.08 22.11 -23.57
N GLU A 3 -0.16 22.05 -23.07
CA GLU A 3 -0.62 21.06 -22.10
C GLU A 3 -0.51 19.62 -22.62
N THR A 4 -0.80 19.39 -23.89
CA THR A 4 -0.68 18.04 -24.51
C THR A 4 0.78 17.60 -24.66
N ILE A 5 1.71 18.53 -24.90
CA ILE A 5 3.15 18.24 -24.95
C ILE A 5 3.65 17.91 -23.56
N GLN A 6 3.28 18.69 -22.54
CA GLN A 6 3.66 18.45 -21.16
C GLN A 6 3.12 17.11 -20.64
N GLN A 7 1.89 16.74 -20.97
CA GLN A 7 1.33 15.43 -20.65
C GLN A 7 2.13 14.30 -21.27
N GLY A 8 2.49 14.40 -22.56
CA GLY A 8 3.29 13.40 -23.26
C GLY A 8 4.65 13.16 -22.59
N GLU A 9 5.34 14.23 -22.22
CA GLU A 9 6.63 14.17 -21.51
C GLU A 9 6.49 13.48 -20.13
N CYS A 10 5.43 13.78 -19.39
CA CYS A 10 5.17 13.14 -18.09
C CYS A 10 4.88 11.64 -18.25
N ILE A 11 4.10 11.25 -19.25
CA ILE A 11 3.80 9.83 -19.53
C ILE A 11 5.09 9.08 -19.90
N GLU A 12 5.94 9.67 -20.74
CA GLU A 12 7.24 9.08 -21.10
C GLU A 12 8.13 8.91 -19.86
N LYS A 13 8.20 9.92 -18.98
CA LYS A 13 8.92 9.81 -17.70
C LYS A 13 8.41 8.68 -16.82
N ILE A 14 7.07 8.53 -16.72
CA ILE A 14 6.46 7.43 -15.97
C ILE A 14 6.90 6.09 -16.55
N MET A 15 6.76 5.87 -17.85
CA MET A 15 7.16 4.63 -18.52
C MET A 15 8.63 4.31 -18.29
N ASN A 16 9.51 5.30 -18.44
CA ASN A 16 10.96 5.16 -18.23
C ASN A 16 11.30 4.82 -16.78
N ALA A 17 10.64 5.45 -15.80
CA ALA A 17 10.88 5.17 -14.38
C ALA A 17 10.49 3.74 -14.00
N PHE A 18 9.37 3.23 -14.54
CA PHE A 18 8.94 1.85 -14.30
C PHE A 18 9.80 0.83 -15.06
N ALA A 19 10.23 1.12 -16.27
CA ALA A 19 11.17 0.28 -17.02
C ALA A 19 12.50 0.10 -16.27
N LYS A 20 13.03 1.15 -15.63
CA LYS A 20 14.25 1.08 -14.79
C LYS A 20 14.12 0.08 -13.64
N ILE A 21 12.94 -0.16 -13.14
CA ILE A 21 12.68 -1.12 -12.06
C ILE A 21 12.18 -2.49 -12.57
N GLY A 22 12.26 -2.72 -13.89
CA GLY A 22 11.92 -4.00 -14.52
C GLY A 22 10.43 -4.19 -14.79
N HIS A 23 9.62 -3.12 -14.75
CA HIS A 23 8.19 -3.16 -15.07
C HIS A 23 7.91 -2.38 -16.36
N GLU A 24 7.41 -3.07 -17.38
CA GLU A 24 6.92 -2.43 -18.59
C GLU A 24 5.46 -2.06 -18.45
N LEU A 25 5.15 -0.76 -18.49
CA LEU A 25 3.79 -0.26 -18.44
C LEU A 25 3.14 -0.30 -19.83
N THR A 26 1.89 -0.66 -19.88
CA THR A 26 1.04 -0.35 -21.03
C THR A 26 0.75 1.15 -21.07
N ASN A 27 0.41 1.70 -22.27
CA ASN A 27 0.00 3.10 -22.39
C ASN A 27 -1.14 3.45 -21.42
N LYS A 28 -2.14 2.55 -21.29
CA LYS A 28 -3.25 2.74 -20.34
C LYS A 28 -2.78 2.89 -18.90
N GLN A 29 -1.85 2.07 -18.45
CA GLN A 29 -1.31 2.17 -17.08
C GLN A 29 -0.53 3.47 -16.87
N ALA A 30 0.28 3.89 -17.85
CA ALA A 30 1.02 5.14 -17.77
C ALA A 30 0.08 6.36 -17.73
N GLU A 31 -1.00 6.35 -18.52
CA GLU A 31 -2.05 7.36 -18.48
C GLU A 31 -2.79 7.36 -17.12
N GLN A 32 -3.08 6.19 -16.55
CA GLN A 32 -3.70 6.06 -15.24
C GLN A 32 -2.82 6.66 -14.14
N PHE A 33 -1.51 6.43 -14.15
CA PHE A 33 -0.58 7.05 -13.21
C PHE A 33 -0.53 8.58 -13.37
N PHE A 34 -0.51 9.07 -14.60
CA PHE A 34 -0.53 10.50 -14.87
C PHE A 34 -1.82 11.17 -14.36
N GLN A 35 -2.99 10.62 -14.68
CA GLN A 35 -4.27 11.13 -14.20
C GLN A 35 -4.37 11.07 -12.67
N TYR A 36 -3.82 10.02 -12.05
CA TYR A 36 -3.77 9.92 -10.60
C TYR A 36 -2.91 11.03 -9.99
N TYR A 37 -1.76 11.33 -10.60
CA TYR A 37 -0.93 12.46 -10.19
C TYR A 37 -1.70 13.79 -10.24
N GLU A 38 -2.37 14.09 -11.35
CA GLU A 38 -3.15 15.33 -11.49
C GLU A 38 -4.23 15.44 -10.40
N MET A 39 -5.00 14.38 -10.19
CA MET A 39 -6.03 14.34 -9.15
C MET A 39 -5.45 14.51 -7.74
N LEU A 40 -4.31 13.87 -7.46
CA LEU A 40 -3.62 13.97 -6.18
C LEU A 40 -3.23 15.43 -5.89
N VAL A 41 -2.54 16.07 -6.83
CA VAL A 41 -2.06 17.45 -6.68
C VAL A 41 -3.22 18.43 -6.57
N GLU A 42 -4.24 18.30 -7.40
CA GLU A 42 -5.41 19.18 -7.36
C GLU A 42 -6.16 19.06 -6.02
N THR A 43 -6.44 17.84 -5.59
CA THR A 43 -7.13 17.61 -4.31
C THR A 43 -6.26 18.00 -3.11
N ASN A 44 -4.94 17.88 -3.22
CA ASN A 44 -4.01 18.25 -2.15
C ASN A 44 -4.06 19.73 -1.81
N LYS A 45 -4.44 20.62 -2.74
CA LYS A 45 -4.62 22.06 -2.48
C LYS A 45 -5.65 22.35 -1.37
N VAL A 46 -6.60 21.44 -1.16
CA VAL A 46 -7.71 21.63 -0.21
C VAL A 46 -7.77 20.56 0.91
N MET A 47 -7.03 19.43 0.77
CA MET A 47 -7.22 18.29 1.67
C MET A 47 -5.97 17.86 2.45
N ASN A 48 -4.78 18.33 2.10
CA ASN A 48 -3.50 17.88 2.69
C ASN A 48 -3.36 16.33 2.68
N LEU A 49 -3.43 15.73 1.50
CA LEU A 49 -3.30 14.28 1.29
C LEU A 49 -1.85 13.82 1.44
N THR A 50 -0.92 14.64 0.96
CA THR A 50 0.52 14.38 0.97
C THR A 50 1.31 15.68 1.10
N ALA A 51 2.53 15.59 1.64
CA ALA A 51 3.49 16.69 1.64
C ALA A 51 4.26 16.80 0.31
N ILE A 52 4.15 15.79 -0.58
CA ILE A 52 4.90 15.68 -1.83
C ILE A 52 3.94 15.97 -2.99
N THR A 53 4.23 17.01 -3.78
CA THR A 53 3.38 17.45 -4.90
C THR A 53 4.12 17.63 -6.22
N GLU A 54 5.45 17.76 -6.17
CA GLU A 54 6.26 17.85 -7.38
C GLU A 54 6.23 16.52 -8.14
N PHE A 55 6.10 16.59 -9.47
CA PHE A 55 5.85 15.41 -10.31
C PHE A 55 6.93 14.33 -10.15
N ASP A 56 8.20 14.70 -10.28
CA ASP A 56 9.30 13.73 -10.22
C ASP A 56 9.41 13.11 -8.80
N GLU A 57 9.07 13.86 -7.75
CA GLU A 57 9.03 13.35 -6.38
C GLU A 57 7.84 12.40 -6.14
N VAL A 58 6.63 12.73 -6.65
CA VAL A 58 5.46 11.85 -6.57
C VAL A 58 5.72 10.56 -7.35
N LEU A 59 6.26 10.67 -8.55
CA LEU A 59 6.62 9.51 -9.37
C LEU A 59 7.58 8.58 -8.61
N GLN A 60 8.63 9.11 -8.03
CA GLN A 60 9.64 8.29 -7.36
C GLN A 60 9.19 7.82 -5.97
N LYS A 61 8.74 8.74 -5.08
CA LYS A 61 8.48 8.47 -3.65
C LYS A 61 7.09 7.93 -3.36
N HIS A 62 6.18 7.97 -4.34
CA HIS A 62 4.84 7.41 -4.21
C HIS A 62 4.60 6.27 -5.19
N PHE A 63 4.73 6.49 -6.50
CA PHE A 63 4.37 5.46 -7.49
C PHE A 63 5.40 4.34 -7.56
N VAL A 64 6.65 4.67 -7.85
CA VAL A 64 7.76 3.69 -7.94
C VAL A 64 7.96 3.01 -6.57
N ASP A 65 8.02 3.78 -5.48
CA ASP A 65 8.15 3.25 -4.10
C ASP A 65 7.07 2.23 -3.73
N SER A 66 5.85 2.41 -4.24
CA SER A 66 4.73 1.48 -3.99
C SER A 66 4.87 0.15 -4.71
N VAL A 67 5.54 0.13 -5.87
CA VAL A 67 5.59 -1.04 -6.77
C VAL A 67 6.95 -1.75 -6.70
N LEU A 68 8.02 -1.00 -6.38
CA LEU A 68 9.37 -1.55 -6.32
C LEU A 68 9.45 -2.78 -5.41
N LYS A 69 9.96 -3.89 -5.95
CA LYS A 69 10.03 -5.20 -5.28
C LYS A 69 8.69 -5.87 -4.99
N SER A 70 7.58 -5.40 -5.57
CA SER A 70 6.26 -6.01 -5.34
C SER A 70 6.15 -7.44 -5.89
N GLU A 71 6.92 -7.80 -6.91
CA GLU A 71 7.01 -9.14 -7.47
C GLU A 71 7.47 -10.20 -6.44
N ILE A 72 8.08 -9.77 -5.34
CA ILE A 72 8.54 -10.69 -4.29
C ILE A 72 7.35 -11.24 -3.49
N PHE A 73 6.32 -10.44 -3.27
CA PHE A 73 5.16 -10.83 -2.46
C PHE A 73 3.86 -10.96 -3.27
N ILE A 74 3.71 -10.29 -4.42
CA ILE A 74 2.60 -10.51 -5.34
C ILE A 74 2.89 -11.74 -6.20
N LYS A 75 2.07 -12.80 -6.06
CA LYS A 75 2.20 -14.05 -6.79
C LYS A 75 1.04 -14.23 -7.77
N GLU A 76 1.22 -15.05 -8.80
CA GLU A 76 0.22 -15.27 -9.87
C GLU A 76 -1.12 -15.81 -9.34
N ASP A 77 -1.07 -16.64 -8.30
CA ASP A 77 -2.27 -17.22 -7.67
C ASP A 77 -2.95 -16.31 -6.65
N MET A 78 -2.35 -15.15 -6.35
CA MET A 78 -2.91 -14.18 -5.41
C MET A 78 -4.14 -13.50 -6.00
N LYS A 79 -5.23 -13.44 -5.21
CA LYS A 79 -6.52 -12.89 -5.63
C LYS A 79 -6.87 -11.59 -4.91
N THR A 80 -6.59 -11.52 -3.61
CA THR A 80 -7.11 -10.47 -2.73
C THR A 80 -5.99 -9.73 -2.01
N LEU A 81 -6.08 -8.39 -2.02
CA LEU A 81 -5.16 -7.50 -1.32
C LEU A 81 -5.94 -6.46 -0.53
N ILE A 82 -5.54 -6.18 0.69
CA ILE A 82 -6.04 -5.03 1.46
C ILE A 82 -4.88 -4.09 1.82
N ASP A 83 -5.10 -2.79 1.60
CA ASP A 83 -4.20 -1.71 2.03
C ASP A 83 -4.78 -1.06 3.29
N VAL A 84 -4.12 -1.29 4.42
CA VAL A 84 -4.58 -0.83 5.75
C VAL A 84 -3.97 0.51 6.10
N GLY A 85 -4.84 1.52 6.24
CA GLY A 85 -4.42 2.90 6.42
C GLY A 85 -3.92 3.51 5.11
N THR A 86 -4.66 3.26 4.04
CA THR A 86 -4.25 3.57 2.65
C THR A 86 -3.93 5.05 2.39
N GLY A 87 -4.48 5.96 3.18
CA GLY A 87 -4.23 7.40 3.04
C GLY A 87 -4.72 7.95 1.70
N ALA A 88 -3.80 8.47 0.92
CA ALA A 88 -4.07 8.92 -0.44
C ALA A 88 -4.09 7.77 -1.48
N GLY A 89 -4.05 6.49 -1.03
CA GLY A 89 -4.11 5.32 -1.90
C GLY A 89 -2.76 4.58 -2.05
N PHE A 90 -1.81 4.80 -1.17
CA PHE A 90 -0.46 4.23 -1.27
C PHE A 90 -0.17 3.16 -0.20
N PRO A 91 0.24 1.94 -0.60
CA PRO A 91 0.61 1.50 -1.95
C PRO A 91 -0.55 0.91 -2.78
N GLY A 92 -1.77 0.84 -2.28
CA GLY A 92 -2.88 0.06 -2.83
C GLY A 92 -3.26 0.42 -4.28
N VAL A 93 -3.39 1.72 -4.64
CA VAL A 93 -3.76 2.15 -5.99
C VAL A 93 -2.64 1.89 -7.01
N PRO A 94 -1.36 2.24 -6.77
CA PRO A 94 -0.28 1.84 -7.65
C PRO A 94 -0.20 0.32 -7.88
N LEU A 95 -0.35 -0.49 -6.82
CA LEU A 95 -0.38 -1.94 -6.95
C LEU A 95 -1.57 -2.41 -7.81
N LYS A 96 -2.73 -1.77 -7.68
CA LYS A 96 -3.90 -2.09 -8.52
C LYS A 96 -3.68 -1.75 -9.99
N ILE A 97 -3.05 -0.62 -10.28
CA ILE A 97 -2.71 -0.24 -11.67
C ILE A 97 -1.73 -1.26 -12.27
N MET A 98 -0.72 -1.69 -11.49
CA MET A 98 0.27 -2.67 -11.94
C MET A 98 -0.29 -4.09 -12.08
N TYR A 99 -1.18 -4.49 -11.17
CA TYR A 99 -1.74 -5.85 -11.09
C TYR A 99 -3.27 -5.80 -11.20
N PRO A 100 -3.82 -5.53 -12.40
CA PRO A 100 -5.26 -5.29 -12.60
C PRO A 100 -6.14 -6.50 -12.27
N GLN A 101 -5.57 -7.70 -12.19
CA GLN A 101 -6.27 -8.93 -11.79
C GLN A 101 -6.58 -9.02 -10.30
N LEU A 102 -5.93 -8.22 -9.46
CA LEU A 102 -6.16 -8.24 -8.00
C LEU A 102 -7.50 -7.61 -7.63
N ASN A 103 -8.18 -8.22 -6.66
CA ASN A 103 -9.26 -7.58 -5.91
C ASN A 103 -8.65 -6.79 -4.76
N VAL A 104 -8.73 -5.46 -4.82
CA VAL A 104 -8.09 -4.56 -3.85
C VAL A 104 -9.12 -3.91 -2.93
N THR A 105 -8.85 -3.93 -1.64
CA THR A 105 -9.61 -3.18 -0.64
C THR A 105 -8.74 -2.08 -0.06
N LEU A 106 -9.23 -0.84 -0.13
CA LEU A 106 -8.55 0.34 0.43
C LEU A 106 -9.25 0.72 1.74
N LEU A 107 -8.59 0.51 2.87
CA LEU A 107 -9.15 0.79 4.19
C LEU A 107 -8.52 2.04 4.80
N ASP A 108 -9.34 2.99 5.22
CA ASP A 108 -8.91 4.17 5.99
C ASP A 108 -9.99 4.58 7.01
N SER A 109 -9.56 5.25 8.08
CA SER A 109 -10.44 5.77 9.12
C SER A 109 -11.01 7.16 8.81
N LEU A 110 -10.54 7.83 7.76
CA LEU A 110 -10.96 9.16 7.36
C LEU A 110 -11.79 9.12 6.07
N ASN A 111 -13.09 9.27 6.21
CA ASN A 111 -14.04 9.22 5.09
C ASN A 111 -13.69 10.19 3.94
N LYS A 112 -13.14 11.36 4.25
CA LYS A 112 -12.72 12.32 3.22
C LYS A 112 -11.64 11.77 2.27
N ARG A 113 -10.71 10.92 2.78
CA ARG A 113 -9.70 10.25 1.95
C ARG A 113 -10.33 9.19 1.05
N LEU A 114 -11.29 8.44 1.58
CA LEU A 114 -12.02 7.44 0.81
C LEU A 114 -12.88 8.08 -0.29
N ASN A 115 -13.47 9.24 -0.05
CA ASN A 115 -14.19 9.98 -1.08
C ASN A 115 -13.26 10.39 -2.23
N PHE A 116 -12.04 10.85 -1.93
CA PHE A 116 -11.02 11.10 -2.95
C PHE A 116 -10.68 9.82 -3.72
N LEU A 117 -10.44 8.72 -3.01
CA LEU A 117 -10.10 7.43 -3.65
C LEU A 117 -11.23 6.89 -4.52
N ASN A 118 -12.49 7.06 -4.14
CA ASN A 118 -13.63 6.70 -4.98
C ASN A 118 -13.64 7.50 -6.30
N GLN A 119 -13.32 8.78 -6.25
CA GLN A 119 -13.17 9.61 -7.47
C GLN A 119 -12.01 9.13 -8.34
N VAL A 120 -10.88 8.77 -7.72
CA VAL A 120 -9.72 8.19 -8.44
C VAL A 120 -10.11 6.87 -9.12
N ILE A 121 -10.75 5.96 -8.40
CA ILE A 121 -11.21 4.66 -8.91
C ILE A 121 -12.10 4.86 -10.14
N GLU A 122 -13.09 5.74 -10.04
CA GLU A 122 -14.02 6.05 -11.13
C GLU A 122 -13.29 6.69 -12.32
N LYS A 123 -12.48 7.72 -12.08
CA LYS A 123 -11.76 8.45 -13.13
C LYS A 123 -10.78 7.58 -13.91
N LEU A 124 -10.06 6.69 -13.21
CA LEU A 124 -9.07 5.79 -13.79
C LEU A 124 -9.72 4.53 -14.40
N GLY A 125 -11.02 4.32 -14.21
CA GLY A 125 -11.72 3.12 -14.66
C GLY A 125 -11.15 1.85 -14.05
N LEU A 126 -10.81 1.88 -12.75
CA LEU A 126 -10.28 0.71 -12.04
C LEU A 126 -11.44 -0.21 -11.63
N GLU A 127 -11.34 -1.48 -12.01
CA GLU A 127 -12.31 -2.52 -11.66
C GLU A 127 -11.79 -3.36 -10.48
N ASN A 128 -12.69 -4.04 -9.77
CA ASN A 128 -12.32 -4.92 -8.65
C ASN A 128 -11.47 -4.22 -7.56
N ILE A 129 -11.81 -2.98 -7.26
CA ILE A 129 -11.22 -2.20 -6.18
C ILE A 129 -12.34 -1.46 -5.43
N ALA A 130 -12.28 -1.47 -4.12
CA ALA A 130 -13.29 -0.83 -3.27
C ALA A 130 -12.66 -0.14 -2.06
N THR A 131 -13.34 0.88 -1.55
CA THR A 131 -12.97 1.57 -0.31
C THR A 131 -13.80 1.07 0.87
N VAL A 132 -13.20 1.01 2.05
CA VAL A 132 -13.85 0.57 3.28
C VAL A 132 -13.52 1.52 4.42
N HIS A 133 -14.55 2.07 5.07
CA HIS A 133 -14.42 3.05 6.13
C HIS A 133 -14.44 2.40 7.51
N TYR A 134 -13.29 2.10 8.06
CA TYR A 134 -13.11 1.63 9.44
C TYR A 134 -11.75 2.08 9.99
N ARG A 135 -11.65 2.18 11.33
CA ARG A 135 -10.35 2.03 11.99
C ARG A 135 -9.84 0.62 11.77
N ALA A 136 -8.51 0.45 11.67
CA ALA A 136 -7.91 -0.86 11.41
C ALA A 136 -8.39 -1.92 12.42
N GLU A 137 -8.46 -1.57 13.71
CA GLU A 137 -8.89 -2.47 14.77
C GLU A 137 -10.36 -2.88 14.67
N ASP A 138 -11.22 -1.96 14.23
CA ASP A 138 -12.66 -2.20 14.13
C ASP A 138 -12.98 -3.02 12.87
N GLY A 139 -12.35 -2.72 11.74
CA GLY A 139 -12.47 -3.47 10.50
C GLY A 139 -12.00 -4.93 10.66
N ALA A 140 -10.88 -5.14 11.37
CA ALA A 140 -10.36 -6.48 11.63
C ALA A 140 -11.25 -7.37 12.51
N ARG A 141 -12.31 -6.81 13.10
CA ARG A 141 -13.34 -7.56 13.86
C ARG A 141 -14.55 -7.93 13.01
N LYS A 142 -14.67 -7.38 11.80
CA LYS A 142 -15.75 -7.68 10.87
C LYS A 142 -15.48 -9.01 10.18
N ALA A 143 -16.46 -9.91 10.17
CA ALA A 143 -16.32 -11.25 9.62
C ALA A 143 -15.97 -11.22 8.12
N GLU A 144 -16.48 -10.23 7.40
CA GLU A 144 -16.23 -10.02 5.97
C GLU A 144 -14.82 -9.53 5.63
N LEU A 145 -14.06 -9.09 6.65
CA LEU A 145 -12.69 -8.56 6.44
C LEU A 145 -11.63 -9.39 7.16
N ARG A 146 -11.99 -10.01 8.29
CA ARG A 146 -11.05 -10.75 9.13
C ARG A 146 -10.58 -12.02 8.44
N GLU A 147 -9.25 -12.16 8.28
CA GLU A 147 -8.59 -13.36 7.71
C GLU A 147 -9.13 -13.71 6.30
N GLN A 148 -9.42 -12.67 5.49
CA GLN A 148 -9.95 -12.84 4.14
C GLN A 148 -8.93 -12.59 3.02
N PHE A 149 -7.80 -11.94 3.34
CA PHE A 149 -6.90 -11.45 2.30
C PHE A 149 -5.66 -12.31 2.14
N ASP A 150 -5.27 -12.54 0.87
CA ASP A 150 -4.00 -13.20 0.51
C ASP A 150 -2.81 -12.34 0.92
N CYS A 151 -2.92 -11.03 0.71
CA CYS A 151 -1.91 -10.05 1.05
C CYS A 151 -2.51 -8.85 1.78
N VAL A 152 -1.85 -8.45 2.83
CA VAL A 152 -2.12 -7.21 3.56
C VAL A 152 -0.92 -6.31 3.38
N VAL A 153 -1.13 -5.07 2.94
CA VAL A 153 -0.06 -4.08 2.83
C VAL A 153 -0.35 -2.89 3.74
N SER A 154 0.68 -2.20 4.18
CA SER A 154 0.53 -0.94 4.90
C SER A 154 1.82 -0.13 4.82
N ARG A 155 1.70 1.21 4.67
CA ARG A 155 2.80 2.15 4.58
C ARG A 155 2.62 3.33 5.54
N ALA A 156 3.67 3.66 6.31
CA ALA A 156 3.77 4.88 7.13
C ALA A 156 2.64 5.09 8.18
N VAL A 157 2.09 4.01 8.76
CA VAL A 157 0.98 4.09 9.72
C VAL A 157 1.45 4.09 11.18
N ALA A 158 2.35 3.17 11.55
CA ALA A 158 2.79 2.96 12.93
C ALA A 158 4.14 2.23 13.02
N ASN A 159 4.66 2.06 14.25
CA ASN A 159 5.78 1.15 14.51
C ASN A 159 5.38 -0.30 14.21
N MET A 160 6.38 -1.18 13.99
CA MET A 160 6.15 -2.54 13.51
C MET A 160 5.26 -3.38 14.44
N SER A 161 5.38 -3.27 15.77
CA SER A 161 4.55 -4.03 16.70
C SER A 161 3.08 -3.66 16.60
N THR A 162 2.77 -2.37 16.59
CA THR A 162 1.41 -1.84 16.41
C THR A 162 0.87 -2.20 15.04
N LEU A 163 1.71 -2.08 14.00
CA LEU A 163 1.34 -2.36 12.63
C LEU A 163 0.96 -3.84 12.43
N CYS A 164 1.68 -4.75 13.08
CA CYS A 164 1.32 -6.17 13.09
C CYS A 164 -0.09 -6.40 13.68
N GLU A 165 -0.44 -5.70 14.77
CA GLU A 165 -1.77 -5.84 15.38
C GLU A 165 -2.89 -5.25 14.49
N TYR A 166 -2.58 -4.20 13.72
CA TYR A 166 -3.54 -3.62 12.76
C TYR A 166 -3.74 -4.51 11.52
N CYS A 167 -2.69 -5.20 11.05
CA CYS A 167 -2.65 -5.80 9.73
C CYS A 167 -2.81 -7.34 9.72
N LEU A 168 -2.12 -8.07 10.62
CA LEU A 168 -2.17 -9.55 10.62
C LEU A 168 -3.55 -10.15 10.79
N PRO A 169 -4.51 -9.53 11.53
CA PRO A 169 -5.86 -10.04 11.62
C PRO A 169 -6.65 -10.05 10.30
N TYR A 170 -6.22 -9.32 9.28
CA TYR A 170 -6.83 -9.36 7.94
C TYR A 170 -6.27 -10.47 7.05
N ALA A 171 -5.01 -10.88 7.29
CA ALA A 171 -4.37 -11.90 6.50
C ALA A 171 -4.97 -13.28 6.78
N LYS A 172 -5.38 -14.01 5.75
CA LYS A 172 -5.77 -15.42 5.88
C LYS A 172 -4.57 -16.28 6.23
N VAL A 173 -4.81 -17.44 6.86
CA VAL A 173 -3.74 -18.43 7.09
C VAL A 173 -3.17 -18.86 5.73
N GLY A 174 -1.85 -18.85 5.60
CA GLY A 174 -1.14 -19.01 4.33
C GLY A 174 -0.86 -17.74 3.56
N GLY A 175 -1.57 -16.63 3.88
CA GLY A 175 -1.32 -15.30 3.33
C GLY A 175 -0.12 -14.59 3.96
N CYS A 176 0.06 -13.30 3.66
CA CYS A 176 1.15 -12.50 4.21
C CYS A 176 0.71 -11.08 4.55
N PHE A 177 1.48 -10.46 5.44
CA PHE A 177 1.47 -9.03 5.67
C PHE A 177 2.82 -8.44 5.24
N VAL A 178 2.79 -7.34 4.50
CA VAL A 178 3.96 -6.61 4.01
C VAL A 178 3.93 -5.18 4.54
N ALA A 179 4.88 -4.87 5.41
CA ALA A 179 5.07 -3.52 5.93
C ALA A 179 6.08 -2.76 5.08
N TYR A 180 5.68 -1.64 4.53
CA TYR A 180 6.54 -0.67 3.84
C TYR A 180 7.18 0.24 4.87
N LYS A 181 8.51 0.20 4.99
CA LYS A 181 9.26 0.96 5.98
C LYS A 181 10.35 1.80 5.32
N SER A 182 10.75 2.88 5.98
CA SER A 182 11.88 3.71 5.60
C SER A 182 13.17 3.18 6.21
N GLY A 183 14.24 3.11 5.40
CA GLY A 183 15.58 2.75 5.87
C GLY A 183 15.67 1.38 6.53
N ASN A 184 16.54 1.28 7.54
CA ASN A 184 16.74 0.04 8.29
C ASN A 184 15.65 -0.16 9.36
N ALA A 185 14.93 -1.28 9.26
CA ALA A 185 13.84 -1.64 10.17
C ALA A 185 14.22 -2.74 11.18
N GLU A 186 15.50 -3.15 11.29
CA GLU A 186 15.92 -4.29 12.12
C GLU A 186 15.51 -4.16 13.58
N GLU A 187 15.76 -3.00 14.18
CA GLU A 187 15.41 -2.76 15.59
C GLU A 187 13.89 -2.82 15.83
N GLU A 188 13.08 -2.27 14.91
CA GLU A 188 11.63 -2.36 15.00
C GLU A 188 11.12 -3.80 14.82
N ILE A 189 11.74 -4.55 13.92
CA ILE A 189 11.44 -5.97 13.67
C ILE A 189 11.74 -6.78 14.93
N ASP A 190 12.87 -6.56 15.55
CA ASP A 190 13.28 -7.26 16.77
C ASP A 190 12.31 -7.00 17.94
N LYS A 191 11.90 -5.77 18.12
CA LYS A 191 10.88 -5.39 19.12
C LYS A 191 9.50 -6.00 18.79
N ALA A 192 9.20 -6.24 17.52
CA ALA A 192 7.92 -6.78 17.09
C ALA A 192 7.83 -8.32 17.14
N LYS A 193 8.91 -9.07 17.36
CA LYS A 193 8.93 -10.55 17.33
C LYS A 193 7.81 -11.18 18.15
N LYS A 194 7.60 -10.68 19.38
CA LYS A 194 6.54 -11.18 20.26
C LYS A 194 5.14 -10.90 19.70
N ALA A 195 4.91 -9.69 19.18
CA ALA A 195 3.64 -9.32 18.58
C ALA A 195 3.33 -10.17 17.35
N VAL A 196 4.30 -10.35 16.46
CA VAL A 196 4.18 -11.21 15.27
C VAL A 196 3.72 -12.61 15.66
N HIS A 197 4.40 -13.25 16.64
CA HIS A 197 4.06 -14.59 17.11
C HIS A 197 2.66 -14.66 17.74
N LEU A 198 2.30 -13.72 18.62
CA LEU A 198 0.99 -13.68 19.27
C LEU A 198 -0.18 -13.50 18.27
N LEU A 199 0.08 -12.91 17.13
CA LEU A 199 -0.90 -12.66 16.08
C LEU A 199 -0.96 -13.78 15.03
N GLY A 200 -0.24 -14.86 15.24
CA GLY A 200 -0.19 -16.04 14.35
C GLY A 200 0.73 -15.85 13.14
N GLY A 201 1.67 -14.91 13.21
CA GLY A 201 2.64 -14.64 12.16
C GLY A 201 4.03 -15.22 12.43
N VAL A 202 4.79 -15.35 11.36
CA VAL A 202 6.25 -15.61 11.41
C VAL A 202 6.93 -14.66 10.44
N LYS A 203 7.97 -13.94 10.90
CA LYS A 203 8.79 -13.14 9.99
C LYS A 203 9.41 -14.05 8.95
N GLU A 204 9.14 -13.80 7.68
CA GLU A 204 9.72 -14.56 6.56
C GLU A 204 10.98 -13.87 6.05
N ASN A 205 10.88 -12.57 5.73
CA ASN A 205 11.97 -11.82 5.12
C ASN A 205 11.92 -10.34 5.49
N ALA A 206 13.07 -9.67 5.36
CA ALA A 206 13.20 -8.22 5.33
C ALA A 206 14.13 -7.87 4.17
N ILE A 207 13.63 -7.09 3.21
CA ILE A 207 14.32 -6.73 1.99
C ILE A 207 14.66 -5.26 2.08
N TYR A 208 15.95 -4.95 2.00
CA TYR A 208 16.48 -3.59 2.04
C TYR A 208 16.90 -3.19 0.63
N PHE A 209 16.57 -1.97 0.24
CA PHE A 209 16.90 -1.40 -1.07
C PHE A 209 16.84 0.12 -1.02
N ASP A 210 17.47 0.76 -2.00
CA ASP A 210 17.33 2.20 -2.20
C ASP A 210 16.35 2.48 -3.34
N LEU A 211 15.66 3.63 -3.27
CA LEU A 211 14.87 4.09 -4.41
C LEU A 211 15.80 4.42 -5.57
N PRO A 212 15.42 4.11 -6.83
CA PRO A 212 16.23 4.36 -7.99
C PRO A 212 16.75 5.80 -8.04
N ASP A 213 17.99 5.97 -8.47
CA ASP A 213 18.66 7.26 -8.62
C ASP A 213 18.69 8.11 -7.33
N SER A 214 18.68 7.46 -6.15
CA SER A 214 18.72 8.17 -4.85
C SER A 214 19.33 7.32 -3.72
N ASP A 215 19.74 7.96 -2.64
CA ASP A 215 20.20 7.32 -1.39
C ASP A 215 19.07 7.13 -0.38
N ILE A 216 17.82 7.11 -0.86
CA ILE A 216 16.65 6.97 0.01
C ILE A 216 16.39 5.50 0.29
N GLY A 217 16.87 5.04 1.43
CA GLY A 217 16.69 3.65 1.89
C GLY A 217 15.23 3.29 2.14
N ARG A 218 14.87 2.08 1.76
CA ARG A 218 13.56 1.45 1.98
C ARG A 218 13.71 0.04 2.48
N SER A 219 12.67 -0.46 3.14
CA SER A 219 12.58 -1.88 3.44
C SER A 219 11.15 -2.40 3.34
N LEU A 220 11.02 -3.63 2.85
CA LEU A 220 9.80 -4.42 2.91
C LEU A 220 9.97 -5.52 3.95
N VAL A 221 9.13 -5.49 4.98
CA VAL A 221 9.12 -6.54 6.01
C VAL A 221 7.96 -7.47 5.76
N ILE A 222 8.26 -8.72 5.39
CA ILE A 222 7.28 -9.74 5.05
C ILE A 222 7.05 -10.64 6.25
N VAL A 223 5.80 -10.70 6.71
CA VAL A 223 5.33 -11.58 7.78
C VAL A 223 4.34 -12.57 7.20
N LYS A 224 4.67 -13.87 7.24
CA LYS A 224 3.78 -14.95 6.81
C LYS A 224 2.76 -15.27 7.89
N LYS A 225 1.48 -15.37 7.53
CA LYS A 225 0.43 -15.81 8.43
C LYS A 225 0.42 -17.33 8.52
N LYS A 226 0.76 -17.90 9.68
CA LYS A 226 0.84 -19.34 9.91
C LYS A 226 -0.34 -19.89 10.68
N GLU A 227 -0.91 -19.11 11.59
CA GLU A 227 -2.00 -19.51 12.47
C GLU A 227 -3.08 -18.43 12.52
N PRO A 228 -4.34 -18.78 12.83
CA PRO A 228 -5.40 -17.79 13.04
C PRO A 228 -5.05 -16.84 14.18
N THR A 229 -5.38 -15.55 14.01
CA THR A 229 -5.23 -14.57 15.09
C THR A 229 -6.29 -14.79 16.15
N SER A 230 -5.88 -14.91 17.42
CA SER A 230 -6.80 -15.01 18.55
C SER A 230 -7.85 -13.90 18.54
N LYS A 231 -9.10 -14.21 18.91
CA LYS A 231 -10.21 -13.24 19.02
C LYS A 231 -9.95 -12.09 20.01
N LYS A 232 -8.92 -12.22 20.88
CA LYS A 232 -8.46 -11.14 21.76
C LYS A 232 -7.87 -9.97 20.97
N TYR A 233 -7.37 -10.23 19.75
CA TYR A 233 -6.72 -9.24 18.86
C TYR A 233 -7.57 -8.96 17.61
N PRO A 234 -7.46 -7.73 17.07
CA PRO A 234 -6.75 -6.60 17.67
C PRO A 234 -7.41 -6.15 18.97
N ARG A 235 -6.65 -5.49 19.87
CA ARG A 235 -7.22 -4.79 21.01
C ARG A 235 -8.16 -3.68 20.54
N LYS A 236 -8.94 -3.08 21.46
CA LYS A 236 -9.85 -1.97 21.11
C LYS A 236 -9.09 -0.80 20.48
N ALA A 237 -9.76 -0.05 19.61
CA ALA A 237 -9.20 1.11 18.93
C ALA A 237 -8.43 2.05 19.87
N GLY A 238 -7.22 2.43 19.46
CA GLY A 238 -6.28 3.25 20.22
C GLY A 238 -5.46 2.53 21.29
N LEU A 239 -5.72 1.24 21.60
CA LEU A 239 -4.89 0.48 22.54
C LEU A 239 -3.62 -0.11 21.91
N PRO A 240 -3.59 -0.55 20.63
CA PRO A 240 -2.37 -1.06 20.02
C PRO A 240 -1.20 -0.07 19.96
N SER A 241 -1.50 1.23 19.96
CA SER A 241 -0.50 2.30 19.92
C SER A 241 0.02 2.71 21.31
N LYS A 242 -0.50 2.13 22.37
CA LYS A 242 -0.07 2.29 23.77
C LYS A 242 0.66 1.02 24.23
#